data_a463fff615a4557763b2c01761742dea
#
_entry.id   a463fff615a4557763b2c01761742dea
#
_cell.length_a   1.000
_cell.length_b   1.000
_cell.length_c   1.000
_cell.angle_alpha   90.00
_cell.angle_beta   90.00
_cell.angle_gamma   90.00
#
_symmetry.space_group_name_H-M   'P 1'
#
loop_
_entity.id
_entity.type
_entity.pdbx_description
1 polymer ?
#
loop_
_entity_poly.entity_id
_entity_poly.type
_entity_poly.pdbx_seq_one_letter_code
_entity_poly.pdbx_strand_id
1 'polypeptide(L)'
;DGFLRCLKPAEVSVKDLCKVNSGRWIQYARNLARTLHRHGILMPIVCREDLTVINGIGRLEMLAEKGAAFAPVVFVTEEEAEFARAMMNLLSMDFDIHTRYADMLRFNSFRRARRVRRELGNGFIFATHGAKPCKDFYIGKASDRARWTKEHGSTILDFGAGHLTETFLLRQAGIDCTPFEPYRLGPGGINKAESVELARAFLAEVAAGKEWTSIFIASVLNSVPFREDREHIACLCAALCKPFTKVYACASSAGESGWRQVNGKAFMNESNAGNIAFRLDYEPGIRIGDFQDKPKVQKYHTVSEFRDLFGPFFRSVKVDDFSNNINAACASARPVDPARLRAAIEFEFNLPYPDGTRMELVQSAMDSFSQRLQTTL
;
A
#
# COMPACT_ATOMS: atom_id res chain seq x y z
N ASP A 1 34.00 9.64 -16.34
CA ASP A 1 34.08 10.25 -14.97
C ASP A 1 33.29 11.54 -14.97
N GLY A 2 32.01 11.46 -14.60
CA GLY A 2 31.14 12.63 -14.51
C GLY A 2 31.55 13.50 -13.31
N PHE A 3 31.85 14.77 -13.54
CA PHE A 3 32.02 15.71 -12.46
C PHE A 3 30.68 15.94 -11.76
N LEU A 4 30.65 15.77 -10.44
CA LEU A 4 29.52 16.17 -9.63
C LEU A 4 29.35 17.70 -9.73
N ARG A 5 28.22 18.17 -10.25
CA ARG A 5 27.88 19.57 -10.30
C ARG A 5 27.31 20.02 -8.96
N CYS A 6 27.97 20.95 -8.33
CA CYS A 6 27.46 21.61 -7.13
C CYS A 6 26.51 22.74 -7.54
N LEU A 7 25.22 22.61 -7.19
CA LEU A 7 24.23 23.67 -7.43
C LEU A 7 24.40 24.76 -6.39
N LYS A 8 24.80 25.98 -6.86
CA LYS A 8 24.93 27.16 -6.00
C LYS A 8 23.65 27.97 -6.08
N PRO A 9 23.08 28.41 -4.95
CA PRO A 9 21.94 29.33 -4.97
C PRO A 9 22.33 30.68 -5.60
N ALA A 10 21.42 31.19 -6.43
CA ALA A 10 21.44 32.56 -6.91
C ALA A 10 20.30 33.33 -6.24
N GLU A 11 20.47 34.64 -6.04
CA GLU A 11 19.39 35.50 -5.59
C GLU A 11 18.52 35.93 -6.78
N VAL A 12 17.23 35.59 -6.70
CA VAL A 12 16.24 35.91 -7.75
C VAL A 12 15.11 36.73 -7.16
N SER A 13 14.63 37.69 -7.90
CA SER A 13 13.50 38.55 -7.50
C SER A 13 12.25 37.72 -7.22
N VAL A 14 11.70 37.84 -6.02
CA VAL A 14 10.44 37.18 -5.63
C VAL A 14 9.30 37.63 -6.54
N LYS A 15 9.29 38.90 -6.94
CA LYS A 15 8.28 39.46 -7.87
C LYS A 15 8.30 38.75 -9.21
N ASP A 16 9.47 38.47 -9.77
CA ASP A 16 9.59 37.79 -11.07
C ASP A 16 9.21 36.32 -10.98
N LEU A 17 9.61 35.64 -9.91
CA LEU A 17 9.16 34.27 -9.63
C LEU A 17 7.64 34.17 -9.50
N CYS A 18 7.02 35.11 -8.76
CA CYS A 18 5.57 35.14 -8.59
C CYS A 18 4.85 35.39 -9.91
N LYS A 19 5.39 36.25 -10.80
CA LYS A 19 4.80 36.51 -12.11
C LYS A 19 4.66 35.25 -12.96
N VAL A 20 5.64 34.37 -12.92
CA VAL A 20 5.64 33.09 -13.67
C VAL A 20 4.77 32.03 -12.99
N ASN A 21 4.69 32.01 -11.65
CA ASN A 21 4.15 30.89 -10.89
C ASN A 21 2.85 31.19 -10.13
N SER A 22 2.25 32.35 -10.22
CA SER A 22 1.09 32.78 -9.41
C SER A 22 -0.14 31.91 -9.53
N GLY A 23 -0.34 31.21 -10.65
CA GLY A 23 -1.44 30.25 -10.84
C GLY A 23 -1.22 28.87 -10.23
N ARG A 24 -0.10 28.64 -9.56
CA ARG A 24 0.34 27.30 -9.08
C ARG A 24 0.33 27.14 -7.57
N TRP A 25 -0.31 28.08 -6.84
CA TRP A 25 -0.35 28.06 -5.39
C TRP A 25 -1.07 26.79 -4.86
N ILE A 26 -0.43 26.12 -3.90
CA ILE A 26 -0.95 24.92 -3.28
C ILE A 26 -1.08 25.17 -1.78
N GLN A 27 -2.31 25.24 -1.28
CA GLN A 27 -2.62 25.68 0.08
C GLN A 27 -1.87 24.92 1.20
N TYR A 28 -1.63 23.62 1.05
CA TYR A 28 -0.95 22.81 2.07
C TYR A 28 0.59 22.88 2.01
N ALA A 29 1.19 23.31 0.91
CA ALA A 29 2.65 23.51 0.82
C ALA A 29 3.17 24.64 1.73
N ARG A 30 2.30 25.50 2.20
CA ARG A 30 2.61 26.63 3.08
C ARG A 30 3.07 26.21 4.47
N ASN A 31 2.52 25.12 5.02
CA ASN A 31 2.75 24.75 6.42
C ASN A 31 4.19 24.32 6.69
N LEU A 32 4.76 23.48 5.81
CA LEU A 32 6.16 23.07 5.93
C LEU A 32 7.11 24.26 5.78
N ALA A 33 6.88 25.13 4.79
CA ALA A 33 7.69 26.32 4.58
C ALA A 33 7.66 27.26 5.81
N ARG A 34 6.49 27.47 6.41
CA ARG A 34 6.33 28.26 7.64
C ARG A 34 7.03 27.64 8.84
N THR A 35 6.99 26.30 8.97
CA THR A 35 7.68 25.57 10.04
C THR A 35 9.19 25.73 9.93
N LEU A 36 9.76 25.48 8.77
CA LEU A 36 11.20 25.64 8.52
C LEU A 36 11.64 27.10 8.78
N HIS A 37 10.84 28.06 8.36
CA HIS A 37 11.14 29.47 8.60
C HIS A 37 11.14 29.85 10.10
N ARG A 38 10.23 29.30 10.90
CA ARG A 38 10.21 29.49 12.38
C ARG A 38 11.50 29.02 13.03
N HIS A 39 12.17 28.04 12.44
CA HIS A 39 13.47 27.52 12.90
C HIS A 39 14.66 28.22 12.25
N GLY A 40 14.43 29.31 11.49
CA GLY A 40 15.49 30.06 10.80
C GLY A 40 16.07 29.36 9.58
N ILE A 41 15.38 28.35 9.06
CA ILE A 41 15.85 27.56 7.91
C ILE A 41 15.11 28.03 6.64
N LEU A 42 15.89 28.43 5.63
CA LEU A 42 15.38 28.71 4.29
C LEU A 42 16.13 27.85 3.27
N MET A 43 15.48 26.83 2.77
CA MET A 43 16.03 26.02 1.68
C MET A 43 15.84 26.73 0.34
N PRO A 44 16.83 26.68 -0.58
CA PRO A 44 16.68 27.27 -1.91
C PRO A 44 15.46 26.73 -2.66
N ILE A 45 14.83 27.58 -3.46
CA ILE A 45 13.78 27.18 -4.39
C ILE A 45 14.45 26.56 -5.62
N VAL A 46 13.91 25.48 -6.13
CA VAL A 46 14.42 24.82 -7.34
C VAL A 46 13.61 25.28 -8.54
N CYS A 47 14.27 25.89 -9.50
CA CYS A 47 13.66 26.44 -10.71
C CYS A 47 14.35 25.96 -11.98
N ARG A 48 13.63 26.01 -13.09
CA ARG A 48 14.21 26.05 -14.43
C ARG A 48 14.74 27.46 -14.75
N GLU A 49 15.52 27.59 -15.80
CA GLU A 49 16.04 28.85 -16.25
C GLU A 49 14.95 29.88 -16.63
N ASP A 50 13.76 29.41 -17.03
CA ASP A 50 12.59 30.24 -17.32
C ASP A 50 11.83 30.71 -16.04
N LEU A 51 12.41 30.51 -14.86
CA LEU A 51 11.84 30.81 -13.54
C LEU A 51 10.64 29.90 -13.15
N THR A 52 10.33 28.85 -13.90
CA THR A 52 9.32 27.88 -13.49
C THR A 52 9.77 27.11 -12.27
N VAL A 53 9.05 27.22 -11.18
CA VAL A 53 9.36 26.52 -9.93
C VAL A 53 9.09 25.01 -10.07
N ILE A 54 10.12 24.20 -9.88
CA ILE A 54 10.05 22.75 -9.83
C ILE A 54 9.70 22.27 -8.42
N ASN A 55 10.38 22.87 -7.43
CA ASN A 55 10.06 22.64 -6.02
C ASN A 55 10.26 23.93 -5.22
N GLY A 56 9.42 24.13 -4.21
CA GLY A 56 9.50 25.28 -3.32
C GLY A 56 8.41 26.31 -3.53
N ILE A 57 7.29 25.97 -4.19
CA ILE A 57 6.17 26.89 -4.41
C ILE A 57 5.63 27.47 -3.09
N GLY A 58 5.53 26.65 -2.03
CA GLY A 58 5.11 27.10 -0.71
C GLY A 58 6.13 28.04 -0.04
N ARG A 59 7.43 27.88 -0.32
CA ARG A 59 8.48 28.81 0.13
C ARG A 59 8.39 30.14 -0.61
N LEU A 60 8.16 30.11 -1.92
CA LEU A 60 7.94 31.30 -2.71
C LEU A 60 6.74 32.09 -2.20
N GLU A 61 5.64 31.42 -1.96
CA GLU A 61 4.41 32.03 -1.44
C GLU A 61 4.61 32.67 -0.05
N MET A 62 5.29 31.96 0.84
CA MET A 62 5.66 32.49 2.16
C MET A 62 6.56 33.72 2.05
N LEU A 63 7.56 33.70 1.16
CA LEU A 63 8.45 34.84 0.95
C LEU A 63 7.69 36.05 0.37
N ALA A 64 6.77 35.82 -0.56
CA ALA A 64 5.89 36.85 -1.11
C ALA A 64 4.98 37.46 -0.04
N GLU A 65 4.35 36.67 0.80
CA GLU A 65 3.53 37.12 1.94
C GLU A 65 4.33 37.98 2.94
N LYS A 66 5.62 37.69 3.10
CA LYS A 66 6.52 38.42 3.98
C LYS A 66 7.15 39.67 3.33
N GLY A 67 6.87 39.94 2.06
CA GLY A 67 7.44 41.06 1.31
C GLY A 67 8.93 40.93 1.05
N ALA A 68 9.47 39.69 1.00
CA ALA A 68 10.87 39.48 0.67
C ALA A 68 11.17 39.96 -0.77
N ALA A 69 12.27 40.72 -0.95
CA ALA A 69 12.67 41.21 -2.27
C ALA A 69 13.29 40.09 -3.12
N PHE A 70 14.06 39.20 -2.50
CA PHE A 70 14.79 38.13 -3.18
C PHE A 70 14.58 36.78 -2.51
N ALA A 71 14.74 35.73 -3.29
CA ALA A 71 14.73 34.35 -2.85
C ALA A 71 15.99 33.62 -3.32
N PRO A 72 16.58 32.72 -2.51
CA PRO A 72 17.64 31.83 -2.97
C PRO A 72 17.05 30.78 -3.92
N VAL A 73 17.59 30.69 -5.12
CA VAL A 73 17.13 29.79 -6.18
C VAL A 73 18.30 28.96 -6.69
N VAL A 74 18.11 27.68 -6.86
CA VAL A 74 19.01 26.83 -7.64
C VAL A 74 18.36 26.51 -8.98
N PHE A 75 19.12 26.70 -10.06
CA PHE A 75 18.67 26.41 -11.41
C PHE A 75 19.05 25.00 -11.82
N VAL A 76 18.11 24.32 -12.43
CA VAL A 76 18.24 22.94 -12.93
C VAL A 76 17.85 22.87 -14.40
N THR A 77 18.48 21.95 -15.12
CA THR A 77 18.09 21.62 -16.49
C THR A 77 16.75 20.88 -16.51
N GLU A 78 16.17 20.68 -17.69
CA GLU A 78 14.91 19.92 -17.84
C GLU A 78 15.04 18.48 -17.30
N GLU A 79 16.13 17.81 -17.60
CA GLU A 79 16.42 16.46 -17.12
C GLU A 79 16.62 16.43 -15.60
N GLU A 80 17.40 17.35 -15.06
CA GLU A 80 17.59 17.52 -13.62
C GLU A 80 16.28 17.92 -12.91
N ALA A 81 15.37 18.64 -13.57
CA ALA A 81 14.10 19.05 -12.99
C ALA A 81 13.19 17.86 -12.67
N GLU A 82 13.13 16.87 -13.52
CA GLU A 82 12.37 15.64 -13.24
C GLU A 82 12.93 14.88 -12.04
N PHE A 83 14.25 14.76 -11.99
CA PHE A 83 14.94 14.14 -10.85
C PHE A 83 14.73 14.93 -9.56
N ALA A 84 14.91 16.27 -9.59
CA ALA A 84 14.70 17.13 -8.43
C ALA A 84 13.27 17.04 -7.90
N ARG A 85 12.27 16.98 -8.77
CA ARG A 85 10.87 16.80 -8.38
C ARG A 85 10.67 15.49 -7.65
N ALA A 86 11.19 14.39 -8.19
CA ALA A 86 11.09 13.07 -7.58
C ALA A 86 11.76 13.04 -6.20
N MET A 87 12.98 13.55 -6.09
CA MET A 87 13.74 13.61 -4.84
C MET A 87 13.05 14.45 -3.76
N MET A 88 12.53 15.62 -4.14
CA MET A 88 11.89 16.51 -3.18
C MET A 88 10.53 15.98 -2.72
N ASN A 89 9.80 15.28 -3.58
CA ASN A 89 8.59 14.58 -3.17
C ASN A 89 8.92 13.47 -2.17
N LEU A 90 10.00 12.73 -2.40
CA LEU A 90 10.48 11.72 -1.46
C LEU A 90 10.82 12.30 -0.09
N LEU A 91 11.63 13.36 -0.05
CA LEU A 91 11.99 14.03 1.21
C LEU A 91 10.77 14.55 1.96
N SER A 92 9.80 15.13 1.24
CA SER A 92 8.53 15.56 1.85
C SER A 92 7.74 14.39 2.42
N MET A 93 7.74 13.24 1.74
CA MET A 93 7.06 12.04 2.22
C MET A 93 7.71 11.48 3.49
N ASP A 94 9.04 11.48 3.56
CA ASP A 94 9.76 10.94 4.72
C ASP A 94 9.47 11.75 6.00
N PHE A 95 9.32 13.08 5.87
CA PHE A 95 8.96 13.95 7.01
C PHE A 95 7.50 13.86 7.45
N ASP A 96 6.57 13.65 6.51
CA ASP A 96 5.12 13.74 6.76
C ASP A 96 4.37 12.43 6.52
N ILE A 97 5.09 11.28 6.51
CA ILE A 97 4.56 9.98 6.08
C ILE A 97 3.29 9.58 6.84
N HIS A 98 3.24 9.83 8.15
CA HIS A 98 2.13 9.41 9.02
C HIS A 98 0.98 10.43 9.09
N THR A 99 1.20 11.66 8.65
CA THR A 99 0.18 12.72 8.76
C THR A 99 -0.40 13.10 7.41
N ARG A 100 0.47 13.50 6.49
CA ARG A 100 0.05 14.08 5.22
C ARG A 100 -0.09 13.05 4.10
N TYR A 101 0.79 12.04 4.07
CA TYR A 101 0.88 11.08 3.00
C TYR A 101 0.28 9.71 3.34
N ALA A 102 -0.07 9.47 4.59
CA ALA A 102 -0.56 8.17 5.04
C ALA A 102 -1.75 7.67 4.21
N ASP A 103 -2.77 8.49 4.07
CA ASP A 103 -3.98 8.12 3.32
C ASP A 103 -3.67 7.90 1.83
N MET A 104 -2.84 8.77 1.24
CA MET A 104 -2.41 8.62 -0.14
C MET A 104 -1.66 7.30 -0.36
N LEU A 105 -0.76 6.93 0.52
CA LEU A 105 -0.02 5.67 0.43
C LEU A 105 -0.94 4.45 0.56
N ARG A 106 -1.98 4.54 1.40
CA ARG A 106 -2.95 3.47 1.58
C ARG A 106 -3.74 3.17 0.32
N PHE A 107 -4.24 4.20 -0.38
CA PHE A 107 -4.99 3.97 -1.61
C PHE A 107 -4.12 3.85 -2.88
N ASN A 108 -2.87 4.35 -2.88
CA ASN A 108 -1.92 4.20 -3.99
C ASN A 108 -1.03 2.96 -3.87
N SER A 109 -1.49 1.90 -3.25
CA SER A 109 -0.66 0.72 -3.08
C SER A 109 -0.18 0.14 -4.43
N PHE A 110 1.01 -0.44 -4.44
CA PHE A 110 1.64 -1.07 -5.61
C PHE A 110 0.74 -2.10 -6.31
N ARG A 111 -0.13 -2.74 -5.54
CA ARG A 111 -1.07 -3.76 -5.97
C ARG A 111 -2.04 -3.28 -7.05
N ARG A 112 -2.47 -2.02 -7.00
CA ARG A 112 -3.51 -1.47 -7.88
C ARG A 112 -3.07 -1.24 -9.30
N ALA A 113 -1.78 -1.10 -9.55
CA ALA A 113 -1.24 -1.03 -10.90
C ALA A 113 -0.92 -2.41 -11.47
N ARG A 114 -1.18 -3.47 -10.69
CA ARG A 114 -0.81 -4.81 -11.09
C ARG A 114 -1.69 -5.30 -12.22
N ARG A 115 -1.05 -5.74 -13.29
CA ARG A 115 -1.70 -6.47 -14.37
C ARG A 115 -2.25 -7.78 -13.81
N VAL A 116 -3.39 -8.22 -14.34
CA VAL A 116 -3.89 -9.59 -14.13
C VAL A 116 -2.74 -10.55 -14.46
N ARG A 117 -2.46 -11.48 -13.58
CA ARG A 117 -1.39 -12.45 -13.83
C ARG A 117 -1.77 -13.36 -15.00
N ARG A 118 -0.79 -13.61 -15.85
CA ARG A 118 -0.98 -14.49 -16.98
C ARG A 118 -1.42 -15.90 -16.55
N GLU A 119 -0.88 -16.38 -15.43
CA GLU A 119 -1.21 -17.66 -14.83
C GLU A 119 -2.69 -17.76 -14.46
N LEU A 120 -3.26 -16.71 -13.91
CA LEU A 120 -4.69 -16.66 -13.58
C LEU A 120 -5.56 -16.70 -14.84
N GLY A 121 -5.15 -16.00 -15.91
CA GLY A 121 -5.82 -16.07 -17.20
C GLY A 121 -5.83 -17.47 -17.81
N ASN A 122 -4.87 -18.32 -17.42
CA ASN A 122 -4.82 -19.73 -17.80
C ASN A 122 -5.50 -20.67 -16.77
N GLY A 123 -6.17 -20.14 -15.75
CA GLY A 123 -6.86 -20.92 -14.72
C GLY A 123 -6.01 -21.37 -13.54
N PHE A 124 -4.77 -20.93 -13.44
CA PHE A 124 -3.95 -21.15 -12.25
C PHE A 124 -4.39 -20.24 -11.12
N ILE A 125 -4.63 -20.81 -9.95
CA ILE A 125 -4.91 -20.06 -8.73
C ILE A 125 -3.58 -19.66 -8.08
N PHE A 126 -3.37 -18.38 -7.93
CA PHE A 126 -2.23 -17.86 -7.19
C PHE A 126 -2.56 -17.79 -5.69
N ALA A 127 -2.97 -18.86 -5.15
CA ALA A 127 -3.05 -19.01 -3.70
C ALA A 127 -1.79 -19.74 -3.22
N THR A 128 -1.40 -19.47 -2.01
CA THR A 128 -0.37 -20.24 -1.34
C THR A 128 -1.02 -21.36 -0.55
N HIS A 129 -0.44 -22.53 -0.58
CA HIS A 129 -0.78 -23.59 0.31
C HIS A 129 0.46 -23.98 1.13
N GLY A 130 0.42 -23.70 2.42
CA GLY A 130 1.61 -23.90 3.24
C GLY A 130 2.81 -23.16 2.67
N ALA A 131 3.91 -23.86 2.56
CA ALA A 131 5.18 -23.31 2.13
C ALA A 131 5.38 -23.20 0.61
N LYS A 132 4.46 -23.68 -0.22
CA LYS A 132 4.67 -23.73 -1.66
C LYS A 132 3.71 -22.82 -2.42
N PRO A 133 4.18 -22.06 -3.42
CA PRO A 133 3.29 -21.35 -4.34
C PRO A 133 2.36 -22.31 -5.06
N CYS A 134 1.11 -21.92 -5.24
CA CYS A 134 0.07 -22.75 -5.85
C CYS A 134 0.15 -22.80 -7.39
N LYS A 135 1.31 -22.51 -7.98
CA LYS A 135 1.50 -22.46 -9.44
C LYS A 135 1.24 -23.78 -10.16
N ASP A 136 1.27 -24.89 -9.41
CA ASP A 136 1.07 -26.22 -9.98
C ASP A 136 -0.40 -26.65 -9.95
N PHE A 137 -1.30 -25.81 -9.46
CA PHE A 137 -2.73 -26.06 -9.45
C PHE A 137 -3.42 -25.33 -10.59
N TYR A 138 -3.95 -26.09 -11.52
CA TYR A 138 -4.80 -25.59 -12.58
C TYR A 138 -6.26 -25.91 -12.26
N ILE A 139 -7.01 -24.92 -11.78
CA ILE A 139 -8.35 -25.12 -11.19
C ILE A 139 -9.36 -25.71 -12.18
N GLY A 140 -9.20 -25.50 -13.47
CA GLY A 140 -10.00 -26.13 -14.52
C GLY A 140 -9.79 -27.63 -14.66
N LYS A 141 -8.65 -28.17 -14.17
CA LYS A 141 -8.34 -29.59 -14.22
C LYS A 141 -8.90 -30.30 -12.99
N ALA A 142 -9.74 -31.30 -13.21
CA ALA A 142 -10.47 -31.99 -12.13
C ALA A 142 -9.57 -32.56 -11.02
N SER A 143 -8.41 -33.17 -11.39
CA SER A 143 -7.45 -33.71 -10.42
C SER A 143 -6.82 -32.63 -9.56
N ASP A 144 -6.48 -31.48 -10.14
CA ASP A 144 -5.87 -30.37 -9.44
C ASP A 144 -6.92 -29.70 -8.53
N ARG A 145 -8.15 -29.52 -9.03
CA ARG A 145 -9.29 -29.01 -8.25
C ARG A 145 -9.56 -29.92 -7.03
N ALA A 146 -9.62 -31.23 -7.22
CA ALA A 146 -9.86 -32.15 -6.11
C ALA A 146 -8.74 -32.08 -5.06
N ARG A 147 -7.47 -32.01 -5.48
CA ARG A 147 -6.32 -31.85 -4.60
C ARG A 147 -6.39 -30.52 -3.85
N TRP A 148 -6.70 -29.43 -4.55
CA TRP A 148 -6.82 -28.10 -3.98
C TRP A 148 -7.96 -28.04 -2.94
N THR A 149 -9.14 -28.55 -3.28
CA THR A 149 -10.29 -28.60 -2.37
C THR A 149 -10.02 -29.47 -1.14
N LYS A 150 -9.29 -30.59 -1.29
CA LYS A 150 -8.87 -31.41 -0.14
C LYS A 150 -7.99 -30.63 0.84
N GLU A 151 -7.15 -29.73 0.36
CA GLU A 151 -6.22 -28.95 1.20
C GLU A 151 -6.86 -27.72 1.81
N HIS A 152 -7.63 -26.97 1.00
CA HIS A 152 -8.15 -25.65 1.36
C HIS A 152 -9.64 -25.66 1.69
N GLY A 153 -10.36 -26.72 1.34
CA GLY A 153 -11.81 -26.81 1.48
C GLY A 153 -12.55 -26.12 0.33
N SER A 154 -13.85 -25.93 0.52
CA SER A 154 -14.76 -25.44 -0.52
C SER A 154 -15.40 -24.09 -0.19
N THR A 155 -15.10 -23.50 0.95
CA THR A 155 -15.63 -22.21 1.38
C THR A 155 -14.45 -21.28 1.70
N ILE A 156 -14.20 -20.35 0.82
CA ILE A 156 -12.98 -19.53 0.80
C ILE A 156 -13.32 -18.08 1.04
N LEU A 157 -12.51 -17.39 1.84
CA LEU A 157 -12.44 -15.92 1.88
C LEU A 157 -11.16 -15.46 1.15
N ASP A 158 -11.34 -14.65 0.11
CA ASP A 158 -10.26 -13.95 -0.59
C ASP A 158 -10.15 -12.53 -0.04
N PHE A 159 -9.31 -12.36 1.00
CA PHE A 159 -9.13 -11.09 1.67
C PHE A 159 -8.15 -10.21 0.92
N GLY A 160 -8.68 -9.19 0.26
CA GLY A 160 -7.95 -8.34 -0.68
C GLY A 160 -7.93 -8.92 -2.09
N ALA A 161 -9.10 -9.20 -2.64
CA ALA A 161 -9.32 -9.95 -3.86
C ALA A 161 -8.87 -9.24 -5.17
N GLY A 162 -8.46 -7.98 -5.10
CA GLY A 162 -7.88 -7.24 -6.23
C GLY A 162 -8.83 -7.15 -7.42
N HIS A 163 -8.47 -7.82 -8.51
CA HIS A 163 -9.25 -7.85 -9.74
C HIS A 163 -10.38 -8.91 -9.74
N LEU A 164 -10.62 -9.59 -8.63
CA LEU A 164 -11.59 -10.68 -8.49
C LEU A 164 -11.33 -11.88 -9.41
N THR A 165 -10.15 -11.98 -10.01
CA THR A 165 -9.85 -13.04 -10.98
C THR A 165 -9.84 -14.40 -10.31
N GLU A 166 -9.19 -14.53 -9.15
CA GLU A 166 -9.16 -15.77 -8.38
C GLU A 166 -10.55 -16.14 -7.86
N THR A 167 -11.29 -15.17 -7.33
CA THR A 167 -12.69 -15.36 -6.92
C THR A 167 -13.53 -15.91 -8.06
N PHE A 168 -13.42 -15.34 -9.25
CA PHE A 168 -14.16 -15.79 -10.43
C PHE A 168 -13.79 -17.23 -10.82
N LEU A 169 -12.50 -17.56 -10.89
CA LEU A 169 -12.03 -18.90 -11.23
C LEU A 169 -12.46 -19.95 -10.22
N LEU A 170 -12.40 -19.62 -8.93
CA LEU A 170 -12.85 -20.51 -7.87
C LEU A 170 -14.37 -20.78 -7.96
N ARG A 171 -15.17 -19.74 -8.16
CA ARG A 171 -16.62 -19.88 -8.33
C ARG A 171 -16.99 -20.68 -9.56
N GLN A 172 -16.32 -20.48 -10.69
CA GLN A 172 -16.49 -21.34 -11.89
C GLN A 172 -16.17 -22.80 -11.63
N ALA A 173 -15.24 -23.07 -10.72
CA ALA A 173 -14.88 -24.44 -10.32
C ALA A 173 -15.82 -25.04 -9.27
N GLY A 174 -16.89 -24.36 -8.88
CA GLY A 174 -17.86 -24.82 -7.87
C GLY A 174 -17.38 -24.62 -6.44
N ILE A 175 -16.37 -23.77 -6.22
CA ILE A 175 -15.86 -23.43 -4.88
C ILE A 175 -16.50 -22.11 -4.44
N ASP A 176 -17.13 -22.09 -3.27
CA ASP A 176 -17.73 -20.89 -2.71
C ASP A 176 -16.62 -19.93 -2.25
N CYS A 177 -16.50 -18.81 -2.91
CA CYS A 177 -15.47 -17.81 -2.64
C CYS A 177 -16.09 -16.45 -2.37
N THR A 178 -15.85 -15.93 -1.17
CA THR A 178 -16.23 -14.57 -0.74
C THR A 178 -15.05 -13.63 -1.02
N PRO A 179 -15.20 -12.62 -1.85
CA PRO A 179 -14.19 -11.58 -2.00
C PRO A 179 -14.37 -10.46 -0.99
N PHE A 180 -13.27 -9.92 -0.48
CA PHE A 180 -13.20 -8.61 0.15
C PHE A 180 -12.13 -7.78 -0.53
N GLU A 181 -12.47 -6.65 -1.12
CA GLU A 181 -11.53 -5.73 -1.78
C GLU A 181 -11.95 -4.28 -1.55
N PRO A 182 -11.30 -3.58 -0.60
CA PRO A 182 -11.68 -2.22 -0.24
C PRO A 182 -11.33 -1.18 -1.30
N TYR A 183 -10.53 -1.56 -2.29
CA TYR A 183 -10.02 -0.66 -3.32
C TYR A 183 -10.14 -1.26 -4.72
N ARG A 184 -11.34 -1.67 -5.07
CA ARG A 184 -11.64 -2.24 -6.37
C ARG A 184 -11.30 -1.27 -7.50
N LEU A 185 -10.58 -1.75 -8.52
CA LEU A 185 -10.23 -0.95 -9.68
C LEU A 185 -11.27 -1.04 -10.78
N GLY A 186 -11.68 0.13 -11.26
CA GLY A 186 -12.42 0.32 -12.50
C GLY A 186 -11.57 1.00 -13.58
N PRO A 187 -12.14 1.31 -14.75
CA PRO A 187 -11.42 1.94 -15.86
C PRO A 187 -10.79 3.31 -15.51
N GLY A 188 -11.43 4.07 -14.62
CA GLY A 188 -10.97 5.40 -14.17
C GLY A 188 -10.12 5.41 -12.91
N GLY A 189 -9.71 4.26 -12.39
CA GLY A 189 -9.03 4.15 -11.10
C GLY A 189 -9.84 3.38 -10.08
N ILE A 190 -9.78 3.78 -8.79
CA ILE A 190 -10.55 3.11 -7.73
C ILE A 190 -12.04 3.40 -7.90
N ASN A 191 -12.84 2.34 -8.00
CA ASN A 191 -14.30 2.41 -8.00
C ASN A 191 -14.82 2.27 -6.56
N LYS A 192 -15.07 3.40 -5.90
CA LYS A 192 -15.56 3.44 -4.51
C LYS A 192 -16.89 2.69 -4.36
N ALA A 193 -17.83 2.90 -5.28
CA ALA A 193 -19.15 2.28 -5.19
C ALA A 193 -19.06 0.76 -5.19
N GLU A 194 -18.31 0.18 -6.12
CA GLU A 194 -18.07 -1.27 -6.18
C GLU A 194 -17.30 -1.78 -4.96
N SER A 195 -16.31 -1.01 -4.46
CA SER A 195 -15.57 -1.36 -3.24
C SER A 195 -16.48 -1.44 -2.00
N VAL A 196 -17.36 -0.45 -1.83
CA VAL A 196 -18.32 -0.39 -0.73
C VAL A 196 -19.35 -1.51 -0.84
N GLU A 197 -19.81 -1.83 -2.05
CA GLU A 197 -20.75 -2.93 -2.29
C GLU A 197 -20.12 -4.30 -1.94
N LEU A 198 -18.88 -4.54 -2.35
CA LEU A 198 -18.14 -5.75 -1.98
C LEU A 198 -17.95 -5.84 -0.46
N ALA A 199 -17.63 -4.74 0.21
CA ALA A 199 -17.49 -4.71 1.65
C ALA A 199 -18.82 -4.98 2.36
N ARG A 200 -19.95 -4.44 1.89
CA ARG A 200 -21.28 -4.73 2.42
C ARG A 200 -21.69 -6.19 2.24
N ALA A 201 -21.43 -6.75 1.06
CA ALA A 201 -21.69 -8.17 0.79
C ALA A 201 -20.88 -9.07 1.72
N PHE A 202 -19.59 -8.76 1.92
CA PHE A 202 -18.74 -9.45 2.88
C PHE A 202 -19.29 -9.34 4.32
N LEU A 203 -19.68 -8.14 4.77
CA LEU A 203 -20.22 -7.93 6.11
C LEU A 203 -21.55 -8.68 6.33
N ALA A 204 -22.39 -8.78 5.30
CA ALA A 204 -23.61 -9.59 5.38
C ALA A 204 -23.31 -11.08 5.62
N GLU A 205 -22.27 -11.62 4.98
CA GLU A 205 -21.83 -13.00 5.22
C GLU A 205 -21.20 -13.17 6.60
N VAL A 206 -20.48 -12.15 7.10
CA VAL A 206 -19.96 -12.11 8.49
C VAL A 206 -21.11 -12.18 9.49
N ALA A 207 -22.12 -11.33 9.34
CA ALA A 207 -23.32 -11.28 10.20
C ALA A 207 -24.11 -12.58 10.14
N ALA A 208 -24.25 -13.19 8.97
CA ALA A 208 -24.88 -14.51 8.79
C ALA A 208 -24.11 -15.66 9.43
N GLY A 209 -22.92 -15.41 10.01
CA GLY A 209 -22.09 -16.43 10.66
C GLY A 209 -21.40 -17.39 9.68
N LYS A 210 -21.25 -17.00 8.39
CA LYS A 210 -20.61 -17.84 7.38
C LYS A 210 -19.25 -18.35 7.85
N GLU A 211 -19.02 -19.63 7.68
CA GLU A 211 -17.79 -20.30 8.08
C GLU A 211 -16.90 -20.55 6.85
N TRP A 212 -15.67 -20.06 6.91
CA TRP A 212 -14.67 -20.27 5.87
C TRP A 212 -13.70 -21.37 6.26
N THR A 213 -13.42 -22.28 5.34
CA THR A 213 -12.41 -23.34 5.52
C THR A 213 -11.01 -22.77 5.39
N SER A 214 -10.84 -21.79 4.50
CA SER A 214 -9.57 -21.07 4.31
C SER A 214 -9.78 -19.60 4.05
N ILE A 215 -8.87 -18.79 4.57
CA ILE A 215 -8.76 -17.35 4.31
C ILE A 215 -7.43 -17.10 3.60
N PHE A 216 -7.48 -16.46 2.44
CA PHE A 216 -6.30 -16.11 1.68
C PHE A 216 -6.02 -14.61 1.75
N ILE A 217 -4.77 -14.26 2.06
CA ILE A 217 -4.21 -12.89 2.05
C ILE A 217 -3.10 -12.87 1.00
N ALA A 218 -3.50 -12.96 -0.27
CA ALA A 218 -2.55 -13.21 -1.37
C ALA A 218 -1.98 -11.91 -1.93
N SER A 219 -0.70 -11.61 -1.65
CA SER A 219 0.00 -10.40 -2.10
C SER A 219 -0.68 -9.10 -1.63
N VAL A 220 -1.31 -9.10 -0.47
CA VAL A 220 -1.91 -7.94 0.17
C VAL A 220 -0.87 -7.18 0.99
N LEU A 221 -0.21 -7.89 1.90
CA LEU A 221 0.65 -7.32 2.94
C LEU A 221 1.87 -6.55 2.38
N ASN A 222 2.34 -6.93 1.20
CA ASN A 222 3.40 -6.19 0.52
C ASN A 222 2.95 -4.84 -0.05
N SER A 223 1.64 -4.59 -0.13
CA SER A 223 1.05 -3.36 -0.65
C SER A 223 0.48 -2.46 0.45
N VAL A 224 0.49 -2.92 1.70
CA VAL A 224 0.01 -2.18 2.87
C VAL A 224 1.19 -1.45 3.50
N PRO A 225 1.17 -0.10 3.52
CA PRO A 225 2.36 0.70 3.83
C PRO A 225 2.80 0.59 5.29
N PHE A 226 1.88 0.54 6.23
CA PHE A 226 2.19 0.63 7.65
C PHE A 226 2.05 -0.73 8.35
N ARG A 227 2.89 -0.95 9.37
CA ARG A 227 2.87 -2.18 10.16
C ARG A 227 1.55 -2.37 10.89
N GLU A 228 1.04 -1.31 11.48
CA GLU A 228 -0.24 -1.32 12.20
C GLU A 228 -1.41 -1.74 11.30
N ASP A 229 -1.45 -1.20 10.06
CA ASP A 229 -2.48 -1.57 9.08
C ASP A 229 -2.40 -3.07 8.73
N ARG A 230 -1.19 -3.65 8.63
CA ARG A 230 -1.00 -5.08 8.41
C ARG A 230 -1.43 -5.93 9.62
N GLU A 231 -1.20 -5.43 10.83
CA GLU A 231 -1.66 -6.07 12.08
C GLU A 231 -3.19 -6.06 12.17
N HIS A 232 -3.87 -5.01 11.72
CA HIS A 232 -5.33 -4.96 11.60
C HIS A 232 -5.87 -6.06 10.69
N ILE A 233 -5.27 -6.27 9.53
CA ILE A 233 -5.64 -7.36 8.61
C ILE A 233 -5.49 -8.73 9.28
N ALA A 234 -4.36 -8.98 9.94
CA ALA A 234 -4.12 -10.24 10.65
C ALA A 234 -5.13 -10.47 11.79
N CYS A 235 -5.47 -9.40 12.53
CA CYS A 235 -6.46 -9.40 13.61
C CYS A 235 -7.86 -9.76 13.08
N LEU A 236 -8.33 -9.09 12.02
CA LEU A 236 -9.63 -9.36 11.40
C LEU A 236 -9.72 -10.79 10.87
N CYS A 237 -8.69 -11.26 10.17
CA CYS A 237 -8.67 -12.63 9.67
C CYS A 237 -8.71 -13.65 10.80
N ALA A 238 -8.02 -13.40 11.92
CA ALA A 238 -8.08 -14.27 13.09
C ALA A 238 -9.46 -14.30 13.75
N ALA A 239 -10.13 -13.14 13.87
CA ALA A 239 -11.48 -13.04 14.42
C ALA A 239 -12.55 -13.78 13.59
N LEU A 240 -12.30 -13.95 12.30
CA LEU A 240 -13.19 -14.70 11.38
C LEU A 240 -12.98 -16.22 11.44
N CYS A 241 -11.89 -16.70 12.04
CA CYS A 241 -11.54 -18.11 12.08
C CYS A 241 -12.45 -18.92 13.00
N LYS A 242 -12.83 -20.09 12.54
CA LYS A 242 -13.32 -21.20 13.35
C LYS A 242 -12.12 -22.16 13.66
N PRO A 243 -12.27 -23.13 14.57
CA PRO A 243 -11.16 -24.03 14.93
C PRO A 243 -10.50 -24.76 13.75
N PHE A 244 -11.25 -25.02 12.69
CA PHE A 244 -10.77 -25.70 11.48
C PHE A 244 -10.24 -24.72 10.40
N THR A 245 -10.50 -23.42 10.52
CA THR A 245 -10.10 -22.42 9.53
C THR A 245 -8.59 -22.28 9.49
N LYS A 246 -8.03 -22.26 8.29
CA LYS A 246 -6.62 -21.93 8.05
C LYS A 246 -6.49 -20.59 7.34
N VAL A 247 -5.46 -19.83 7.69
CA VAL A 247 -5.13 -18.57 7.02
C VAL A 247 -3.83 -18.74 6.25
N TYR A 248 -3.85 -18.39 4.98
CA TYR A 248 -2.71 -18.45 4.09
C TYR A 248 -2.36 -17.05 3.60
N ALA A 249 -1.15 -16.61 3.85
CA ALA A 249 -0.66 -15.32 3.40
C ALA A 249 0.56 -15.47 2.50
N CYS A 250 0.67 -14.63 1.49
CA CYS A 250 1.90 -14.48 0.75
C CYS A 250 2.20 -13.00 0.48
N ALA A 251 3.49 -12.69 0.44
CA ALA A 251 3.99 -11.35 0.14
C ALA A 251 5.38 -11.44 -0.50
N SER A 252 5.94 -10.29 -0.88
CA SER A 252 7.30 -10.21 -1.39
C SER A 252 8.31 -10.46 -0.27
N SER A 253 9.31 -11.29 -0.56
CA SER A 253 10.40 -11.61 0.37
C SER A 253 11.51 -10.57 0.32
N ALA A 254 12.15 -10.30 1.46
CA ALA A 254 13.39 -9.54 1.56
C ALA A 254 14.58 -10.24 0.84
N GLY A 255 14.42 -11.52 0.51
CA GLY A 255 15.34 -12.28 -0.34
C GLY A 255 15.19 -12.00 -1.84
N GLU A 256 14.15 -11.30 -2.27
CA GLU A 256 13.92 -10.99 -3.68
C GLU A 256 15.08 -10.19 -4.29
N SER A 257 15.45 -10.55 -5.51
CA SER A 257 16.58 -9.91 -6.22
C SER A 257 16.40 -8.40 -6.38
N GLY A 258 15.18 -7.94 -6.65
CA GLY A 258 14.84 -6.53 -6.74
C GLY A 258 15.10 -5.77 -5.45
N TRP A 259 14.76 -6.36 -4.28
CA TRP A 259 15.06 -5.76 -2.98
C TRP A 259 16.57 -5.75 -2.68
N ARG A 260 17.27 -6.85 -2.95
CA ARG A 260 18.71 -6.92 -2.74
C ARG A 260 19.48 -5.88 -3.56
N GLN A 261 19.03 -5.57 -4.76
CA GLN A 261 19.61 -4.51 -5.57
C GLN A 261 19.39 -3.13 -4.95
N VAL A 262 18.20 -2.85 -4.43
CA VAL A 262 17.87 -1.57 -3.77
C VAL A 262 18.58 -1.41 -2.42
N ASN A 263 18.75 -2.51 -1.68
CA ASN A 263 19.36 -2.47 -0.33
C ASN A 263 20.88 -2.29 -0.35
N GLY A 264 21.55 -2.63 -1.44
CA GLY A 264 23.01 -2.54 -1.56
C GLY A 264 23.57 -1.25 -2.17
N LYS A 265 22.75 -0.47 -2.85
CA LYS A 265 23.15 0.76 -3.55
C LYS A 265 21.93 1.67 -3.68
N ALA A 266 22.13 2.98 -3.59
CA ALA A 266 21.14 3.94 -4.08
C ALA A 266 20.91 3.63 -5.57
N PHE A 267 19.82 2.96 -5.87
CA PHE A 267 19.56 2.48 -7.22
C PHE A 267 18.73 3.53 -7.95
N MET A 268 19.36 4.21 -8.87
CA MET A 268 18.71 4.98 -9.92
C MET A 268 18.74 4.17 -11.21
N ASN A 269 17.59 3.94 -11.79
CA ASN A 269 17.54 3.47 -13.16
C ASN A 269 17.69 4.72 -14.05
N GLU A 270 18.89 4.95 -14.55
CA GLU A 270 19.25 6.13 -15.35
C GLU A 270 18.42 6.30 -16.62
N SER A 271 17.78 5.25 -17.09
CA SER A 271 17.03 5.28 -18.36
C SER A 271 15.61 5.84 -18.21
N ASN A 272 15.09 6.03 -17.00
CA ASN A 272 13.72 6.51 -16.80
C ASN A 272 13.52 7.05 -15.36
N ALA A 273 13.51 8.36 -15.21
CA ALA A 273 13.32 9.03 -13.91
C ALA A 273 12.01 8.63 -13.20
N GLY A 274 10.96 8.24 -13.96
CA GLY A 274 9.71 7.72 -13.42
C GLY A 274 9.81 6.37 -12.73
N ASN A 275 10.93 5.63 -12.93
CA ASN A 275 11.18 4.33 -12.31
C ASN A 275 12.16 4.37 -11.15
N ILE A 276 12.51 5.56 -10.65
CA ILE A 276 13.36 5.70 -9.48
C ILE A 276 12.65 5.07 -8.29
N ALA A 277 13.32 4.11 -7.65
CA ALA A 277 12.83 3.47 -6.46
C ALA A 277 13.71 3.86 -5.27
N PHE A 278 13.09 4.34 -4.22
CA PHE A 278 13.77 4.75 -3.00
C PHE A 278 13.41 3.83 -1.84
N ARG A 279 14.33 3.75 -0.91
CA ARG A 279 14.12 3.15 0.40
C ARG A 279 13.63 4.24 1.34
N LEU A 280 12.55 3.97 2.05
CA LEU A 280 12.12 4.79 3.18
C LEU A 280 12.58 4.17 4.49
N ASP A 281 13.00 5.00 5.41
CA ASP A 281 13.61 4.56 6.67
C ASP A 281 12.60 4.41 7.83
N TYR A 282 11.32 4.77 7.64
CA TYR A 282 10.31 4.61 8.68
C TYR A 282 10.02 3.14 9.04
N GLU A 283 10.27 2.20 8.12
CA GLU A 283 10.19 0.76 8.38
C GLU A 283 11.16 0.00 7.46
N PRO A 284 11.95 -0.95 7.96
CA PRO A 284 12.83 -1.78 7.13
C PRO A 284 12.04 -2.51 6.02
N GLY A 285 12.65 -2.67 4.86
CA GLY A 285 12.06 -3.39 3.74
C GLY A 285 11.03 -2.62 2.92
N ILE A 286 10.81 -1.34 3.20
CA ILE A 286 9.91 -0.49 2.41
C ILE A 286 10.66 0.10 1.21
N ARG A 287 10.00 0.02 0.06
CA ARG A 287 10.38 0.68 -1.17
C ARG A 287 9.21 1.49 -1.69
N ILE A 288 9.46 2.70 -2.17
CA ILE A 288 8.51 3.50 -2.92
C ILE A 288 8.94 3.59 -4.39
N GLY A 289 8.02 3.39 -5.30
CA GLY A 289 8.18 3.59 -6.74
C GLY A 289 7.12 4.54 -7.30
N ASP A 290 7.26 4.92 -8.57
CA ASP A 290 6.34 5.78 -9.33
C ASP A 290 6.07 7.14 -8.67
N PHE A 291 7.12 7.81 -8.21
CA PHE A 291 7.02 9.07 -7.46
C PHE A 291 6.34 10.21 -8.19
N GLN A 292 6.52 10.30 -9.49
CA GLN A 292 6.06 11.46 -10.25
C GLN A 292 4.54 11.53 -10.30
N ASP A 293 3.89 10.38 -10.48
CA ASP A 293 2.45 10.33 -10.68
C ASP A 293 1.70 9.86 -9.43
N LYS A 294 2.02 8.68 -8.97
CA LYS A 294 1.31 8.02 -7.86
C LYS A 294 2.28 7.15 -7.08
N PRO A 295 2.91 7.68 -6.01
CA PRO A 295 3.85 6.90 -5.21
C PRO A 295 3.22 5.61 -4.71
N LYS A 296 3.90 4.49 -4.93
CA LYS A 296 3.45 3.14 -4.59
C LYS A 296 4.41 2.49 -3.63
N VAL A 297 3.86 1.97 -2.55
CA VAL A 297 4.62 1.25 -1.55
C VAL A 297 4.72 -0.23 -1.91
N GLN A 298 5.92 -0.78 -1.78
CA GLN A 298 6.20 -2.20 -1.78
C GLN A 298 6.97 -2.54 -0.50
N LYS A 299 6.37 -3.34 0.36
CA LYS A 299 7.03 -3.92 1.53
C LYS A 299 7.59 -5.29 1.18
N TYR A 300 8.85 -5.51 1.52
CA TYR A 300 9.54 -6.80 1.47
C TYR A 300 9.69 -7.32 2.89
N HIS A 301 9.29 -8.56 3.12
CA HIS A 301 9.21 -9.15 4.45
C HIS A 301 10.32 -10.16 4.69
N THR A 302 10.82 -10.20 5.93
CA THR A 302 11.64 -11.29 6.45
C THR A 302 10.78 -12.38 7.09
N VAL A 303 11.36 -13.55 7.30
CA VAL A 303 10.71 -14.66 8.00
C VAL A 303 10.30 -14.28 9.42
N SER A 304 11.15 -13.53 10.14
CA SER A 304 10.85 -13.05 11.48
C SER A 304 9.67 -12.09 11.49
N GLU A 305 9.66 -11.10 10.60
CA GLU A 305 8.55 -10.13 10.51
C GLU A 305 7.19 -10.83 10.25
N PHE A 306 7.16 -11.87 9.39
CA PHE A 306 5.93 -12.62 9.14
C PHE A 306 5.48 -13.44 10.35
N ARG A 307 6.43 -14.05 11.08
CA ARG A 307 6.12 -14.72 12.35
C ARG A 307 5.61 -13.76 13.40
N ASP A 308 6.25 -12.61 13.52
CA ASP A 308 5.86 -11.57 14.49
C ASP A 308 4.51 -10.95 14.16
N LEU A 309 4.15 -10.85 12.87
CA LEU A 309 2.86 -10.34 12.42
C LEU A 309 1.71 -11.30 12.79
N PHE A 310 1.87 -12.61 12.57
CA PHE A 310 0.81 -13.59 12.77
C PHE A 310 0.85 -14.28 14.14
N GLY A 311 2.00 -14.32 14.80
CA GLY A 311 2.19 -15.00 16.09
C GLY A 311 1.28 -14.55 17.23
N PRO A 312 0.95 -13.26 17.37
CA PRO A 312 -0.02 -12.79 18.36
C PRO A 312 -1.43 -13.38 18.17
N PHE A 313 -1.81 -13.72 16.94
CA PHE A 313 -3.16 -14.12 16.57
C PHE A 313 -3.33 -15.64 16.35
N PHE A 314 -2.25 -16.37 16.13
CA PHE A 314 -2.30 -17.81 15.83
C PHE A 314 -1.34 -18.60 16.69
N ARG A 315 -1.72 -19.83 17.07
CA ARG A 315 -0.86 -20.73 17.82
C ARG A 315 0.15 -21.45 16.93
N SER A 316 -0.23 -21.71 15.67
CA SER A 316 0.63 -22.33 14.67
C SER A 316 0.85 -21.34 13.51
N VAL A 317 2.11 -20.95 13.31
CA VAL A 317 2.54 -20.09 12.22
C VAL A 317 3.75 -20.72 11.56
N LYS A 318 3.55 -21.30 10.38
CA LYS A 318 4.62 -21.82 9.54
C LYS A 318 4.95 -20.79 8.49
N VAL A 319 6.22 -20.38 8.41
CA VAL A 319 6.67 -19.38 7.45
C VAL A 319 7.83 -19.96 6.65
N ASP A 320 7.71 -19.87 5.33
CA ASP A 320 8.73 -20.31 4.38
C ASP A 320 9.08 -19.19 3.42
N ASP A 321 10.36 -19.05 3.13
CA ASP A 321 10.92 -18.07 2.20
C ASP A 321 11.38 -18.76 0.92
N PHE A 322 10.79 -18.38 -0.21
CA PHE A 322 11.09 -18.91 -1.55
C PHE A 322 11.83 -17.89 -2.41
N SER A 323 12.75 -17.13 -1.84
CA SER A 323 13.55 -16.11 -2.46
C SER A 323 12.79 -14.91 -3.04
N ASN A 324 11.68 -15.11 -3.73
CA ASN A 324 10.86 -14.01 -4.27
C ASN A 324 9.58 -13.79 -3.46
N ASN A 325 9.06 -14.83 -2.84
CA ASN A 325 7.83 -14.77 -2.05
C ASN A 325 8.09 -15.37 -0.67
N ILE A 326 7.53 -14.73 0.33
CA ILE A 326 7.39 -15.29 1.66
C ILE A 326 5.95 -15.75 1.85
N ASN A 327 5.77 -16.94 2.40
CA ASN A 327 4.48 -17.54 2.61
C ASN A 327 4.29 -17.90 4.08
N ALA A 328 3.07 -17.68 4.59
CA ALA A 328 2.67 -18.13 5.91
C ALA A 328 1.44 -19.04 5.79
N ALA A 329 1.44 -20.11 6.58
CA ALA A 329 0.27 -20.94 6.86
C ALA A 329 0.00 -20.90 8.36
N CYS A 330 -1.14 -20.31 8.72
CA CYS A 330 -1.55 -20.09 10.09
C CYS A 330 -2.75 -20.95 10.44
N ALA A 331 -2.76 -21.50 11.65
CA ALA A 331 -3.86 -22.33 12.16
C ALA A 331 -4.04 -22.11 13.66
N SER A 332 -5.21 -22.57 14.17
CA SER A 332 -5.57 -22.45 15.59
C SER A 332 -5.52 -20.98 16.05
N ALA A 333 -6.44 -20.17 15.53
CA ALA A 333 -6.57 -18.78 15.93
C ALA A 333 -6.71 -18.66 17.46
N ARG A 334 -6.08 -17.64 18.02
CA ARG A 334 -6.25 -17.26 19.42
C ARG A 334 -7.48 -16.39 19.56
N PRO A 335 -8.12 -16.34 20.74
CA PRO A 335 -9.11 -15.31 21.02
C PRO A 335 -8.49 -13.92 20.78
N VAL A 336 -9.19 -13.11 20.01
CA VAL A 336 -8.75 -11.73 19.70
C VAL A 336 -9.23 -10.80 20.82
N ASP A 337 -8.35 -9.94 21.26
CA ASP A 337 -8.70 -8.89 22.22
C ASP A 337 -9.77 -7.95 21.62
N PRO A 338 -10.89 -7.69 22.31
CA PRO A 338 -11.99 -6.86 21.78
C PRO A 338 -11.57 -5.44 21.41
N ALA A 339 -10.64 -4.82 22.15
CA ALA A 339 -10.19 -3.47 21.84
C ALA A 339 -9.33 -3.45 20.57
N ARG A 340 -8.48 -4.46 20.37
CA ARG A 340 -7.71 -4.61 19.12
C ARG A 340 -8.62 -4.88 17.94
N LEU A 341 -9.64 -5.71 18.12
CA LEU A 341 -10.61 -5.99 17.06
C LEU A 341 -11.41 -4.75 16.69
N ARG A 342 -11.87 -3.98 17.68
CA ARG A 342 -12.54 -2.70 17.45
C ARG A 342 -11.66 -1.75 16.64
N ALA A 343 -10.43 -1.54 17.04
CA ALA A 343 -9.48 -0.69 16.31
C ALA A 343 -9.25 -1.16 14.86
N ALA A 344 -9.15 -2.48 14.65
CA ALA A 344 -9.00 -3.06 13.32
C ALA A 344 -10.26 -2.83 12.43
N ILE A 345 -11.46 -2.94 13.02
CA ILE A 345 -12.71 -2.66 12.32
C ILE A 345 -12.84 -1.17 11.99
N GLU A 346 -12.58 -0.30 12.97
CA GLU A 346 -12.60 1.17 12.78
C GLU A 346 -11.68 1.60 11.66
N PHE A 347 -10.53 0.97 11.54
CA PHE A 347 -9.57 1.27 10.50
C PHE A 347 -9.98 0.70 9.14
N GLU A 348 -10.18 -0.61 9.02
CA GLU A 348 -10.35 -1.29 7.73
C GLU A 348 -11.67 -0.95 7.03
N PHE A 349 -12.73 -0.64 7.81
CA PHE A 349 -14.03 -0.24 7.27
C PHE A 349 -14.23 1.29 7.20
N ASN A 350 -13.15 2.05 7.38
CA ASN A 350 -13.09 3.50 7.20
C ASN A 350 -11.89 3.94 6.35
N LEU A 351 -11.44 3.09 5.44
CA LEU A 351 -10.29 3.36 4.59
C LEU A 351 -10.53 4.59 3.70
N PRO A 352 -9.47 5.40 3.45
CA PRO A 352 -9.57 6.62 2.65
C PRO A 352 -9.64 6.32 1.15
N TYR A 353 -10.29 7.22 0.41
CA TYR A 353 -10.33 7.21 -1.06
C TYR A 353 -9.65 8.46 -1.65
N PRO A 354 -9.24 8.42 -2.94
CA PRO A 354 -8.54 9.53 -3.60
C PRO A 354 -9.32 10.85 -3.68
N ASP A 355 -10.64 10.78 -3.59
CA ASP A 355 -11.55 11.93 -3.60
C ASP A 355 -11.69 12.62 -2.22
N GLY A 356 -10.93 12.18 -1.24
CA GLY A 356 -10.96 12.68 0.15
C GLY A 356 -12.09 12.09 0.99
N THR A 357 -12.93 11.23 0.44
CA THR A 357 -13.96 10.51 1.20
C THR A 357 -13.41 9.25 1.85
N ARG A 358 -14.22 8.58 2.67
CA ARG A 358 -13.88 7.32 3.33
C ARG A 358 -14.93 6.24 3.03
N MET A 359 -14.64 4.99 3.42
CA MET A 359 -15.54 3.85 3.22
C MET A 359 -16.83 3.95 4.02
N GLU A 360 -16.76 4.49 5.25
CA GLU A 360 -17.91 4.79 6.14
C GLU A 360 -18.79 3.56 6.47
N LEU A 361 -18.19 2.40 6.68
CA LEU A 361 -18.89 1.17 7.05
C LEU A 361 -18.59 0.69 8.48
N VAL A 362 -17.99 1.53 9.33
CA VAL A 362 -17.56 1.15 10.68
C VAL A 362 -18.70 0.58 11.51
N GLN A 363 -19.84 1.29 11.59
CA GLN A 363 -20.96 0.82 12.39
C GLN A 363 -21.53 -0.51 11.88
N SER A 364 -21.71 -0.63 10.55
CA SER A 364 -22.16 -1.88 9.93
C SER A 364 -21.21 -3.05 10.21
N ALA A 365 -19.91 -2.76 10.24
CA ALA A 365 -18.90 -3.77 10.55
C ALA A 365 -18.93 -4.15 12.04
N MET A 366 -19.03 -3.18 12.95
CA MET A 366 -19.19 -3.45 14.38
C MET A 366 -20.39 -4.34 14.67
N ASP A 367 -21.53 -4.03 14.07
CA ASP A 367 -22.76 -4.81 14.23
C ASP A 367 -22.58 -6.24 13.68
N SER A 368 -21.99 -6.39 12.49
CA SER A 368 -21.76 -7.69 11.86
C SER A 368 -20.82 -8.59 12.65
N PHE A 369 -19.72 -8.02 13.14
CA PHE A 369 -18.76 -8.76 13.96
C PHE A 369 -19.31 -9.06 15.35
N SER A 370 -20.05 -8.11 15.98
CA SER A 370 -20.73 -8.35 17.26
C SER A 370 -21.73 -9.50 17.16
N GLN A 371 -22.55 -9.53 16.09
CA GLN A 371 -23.49 -10.61 15.83
C GLN A 371 -22.77 -11.95 15.65
N ARG A 372 -21.69 -12.00 14.84
CA ARG A 372 -20.89 -13.22 14.60
C ARG A 372 -20.26 -13.77 15.87
N LEU A 373 -19.71 -12.90 16.70
CA LEU A 373 -18.96 -13.26 17.92
C LEU A 373 -19.84 -13.38 19.15
N GLN A 374 -21.12 -13.03 19.03
CA GLN A 374 -22.10 -13.00 20.13
C GLN A 374 -21.59 -12.16 21.32
N THR A 375 -20.97 -11.01 21.01
CA THR A 375 -20.40 -10.08 21.97
C THR A 375 -20.60 -8.64 21.49
N THR A 376 -20.64 -7.70 22.39
CA THR A 376 -20.68 -6.27 22.04
C THR A 376 -19.26 -5.76 21.79
N LEU A 377 -19.03 -5.21 20.59
CA LEU A 377 -17.77 -4.59 20.20
C LEU A 377 -17.83 -3.08 20.33
#